data_5a28e45a514613985db23c9cea40a1e5
#
_entry.id   5a28e45a514613985db23c9cea40a1e5
#
_cell.length_a   1.000
_cell.length_b   1.000
_cell.length_c   1.000
_cell.angle_alpha   90.00
_cell.angle_beta   90.00
_cell.angle_gamma   90.00
#
_symmetry.space_group_name_H-M   'P 1'
#
loop_
_entity.id
_entity.type
_entity.pdbx_description
1 polymer ?
#
loop_
_entity_poly.entity_id
_entity_poly.type
_entity_poly.pdbx_seq_one_letter_code
_entity_poly.pdbx_strand_id
1 'polypeptide(L)'
;MDYSPEAGVRPILVTGAAGSVGAVGRSVVQGLRRQGLQVRALVRRDDDRAQALRAMGAEVVVGDLTRARDVADALDGCGRMYFGMAVSAQYLLAAVTTAAVARAYGGLEAFVNMSQLTVSEMDATSGSESHQHRQQWLVEQVLDWSDLPVVQVRPTAFMENPLFQTVFSSIAKDGAIRWPFGKAKTSPIAAGDVASVVEEILADPARHIGRIYELTGPRSQDITALAAEISDALHRTVGYTDVPLQEWLDNDLGTLGLPDHVFQHISTMARLHAAGRYDRQADGMAEVTGRPAAGVADFVRKNPELFTGSTTRG
;
A
#
# COMPACT_ATOMS: atom_id res chain seq x y z
N MET A 1 49.92 -1.29 -2.88
CA MET A 1 48.75 -1.73 -3.64
C MET A 1 47.53 -1.26 -2.85
N ASP A 2 47.01 -0.13 -3.28
CA ASP A 2 45.85 0.52 -2.64
C ASP A 2 44.59 -0.23 -3.08
N TYR A 3 44.00 -0.98 -2.17
CA TYR A 3 42.75 -1.66 -2.41
C TYR A 3 41.62 -0.64 -2.12
N SER A 4 41.28 0.19 -3.11
CA SER A 4 40.03 0.94 -3.09
C SER A 4 38.90 -0.09 -3.22
N PRO A 5 38.02 -0.25 -2.22
CA PRO A 5 36.83 -1.07 -2.42
C PRO A 5 36.02 -0.41 -3.54
N GLU A 6 35.70 -1.18 -4.59
CA GLU A 6 34.64 -0.82 -5.52
C GLU A 6 33.47 -0.32 -4.70
N ALA A 7 32.94 0.85 -5.03
CA ALA A 7 31.77 1.41 -4.36
C ALA A 7 30.59 0.45 -4.60
N GLY A 8 30.47 -0.57 -3.78
CA GLY A 8 29.44 -1.59 -3.85
C GLY A 8 28.08 -0.89 -3.72
N VAL A 9 27.13 -1.26 -4.58
CA VAL A 9 25.75 -0.77 -4.54
C VAL A 9 25.21 -1.01 -3.14
N ARG A 10 24.96 0.08 -2.38
CA ARG A 10 24.47 0.00 -1.01
C ARG A 10 23.07 -0.65 -0.97
N PRO A 11 22.78 -1.50 0.02
CA PRO A 11 21.48 -2.14 0.13
C PRO A 11 20.33 -1.11 0.21
N ILE A 12 19.15 -1.55 -0.23
CA ILE A 12 17.90 -0.81 -0.10
C ILE A 12 17.13 -1.42 1.08
N LEU A 13 16.85 -0.60 2.11
CA LEU A 13 16.01 -1.04 3.23
C LEU A 13 14.54 -1.03 2.81
N VAL A 14 13.87 -2.15 2.99
CA VAL A 14 12.42 -2.30 2.75
C VAL A 14 11.73 -2.68 4.04
N THR A 15 10.78 -1.85 4.49
CA THR A 15 9.92 -2.16 5.63
C THR A 15 8.54 -2.64 5.17
N GLY A 16 7.77 -3.29 6.05
CA GLY A 16 6.44 -3.79 5.71
C GLY A 16 6.40 -4.99 4.76
N ALA A 17 7.54 -5.59 4.41
CA ALA A 17 7.63 -6.71 3.48
C ALA A 17 6.96 -8.01 3.96
N ALA A 18 6.78 -8.17 5.28
CA ALA A 18 6.06 -9.30 5.89
C ALA A 18 4.55 -9.00 6.09
N GLY A 19 4.04 -7.87 5.59
CA GLY A 19 2.62 -7.50 5.67
C GLY A 19 1.73 -8.41 4.83
N SER A 20 0.45 -8.52 5.23
CA SER A 20 -0.55 -9.36 4.54
C SER A 20 -1.41 -8.58 3.54
N VAL A 21 -1.64 -7.29 3.77
CA VAL A 21 -2.50 -6.47 2.91
C VAL A 21 -1.71 -6.01 1.69
N GLY A 22 -2.15 -6.44 0.51
CA GLY A 22 -1.57 -6.08 -0.79
C GLY A 22 -0.13 -6.51 -1.02
N ALA A 23 0.58 -6.92 0.02
CA ALA A 23 1.98 -7.38 -0.03
C ALA A 23 2.94 -6.43 -0.81
N VAL A 24 2.65 -5.11 -0.87
CA VAL A 24 3.47 -4.14 -1.64
C VAL A 24 4.95 -4.28 -1.30
N GLY A 25 5.31 -4.27 0.00
CA GLY A 25 6.71 -4.41 0.41
C GLY A 25 7.36 -5.71 -0.07
N ARG A 26 6.62 -6.83 -0.08
CA ARG A 26 7.13 -8.11 -0.61
C ARG A 26 7.36 -8.03 -2.13
N SER A 27 6.42 -7.45 -2.86
CA SER A 27 6.55 -7.25 -4.30
C SER A 27 7.75 -6.35 -4.62
N VAL A 28 7.94 -5.26 -3.86
CA VAL A 28 9.11 -4.38 -3.97
C VAL A 28 10.41 -5.16 -3.75
N VAL A 29 10.50 -5.99 -2.69
CA VAL A 29 11.67 -6.87 -2.48
C VAL A 29 11.91 -7.74 -3.70
N GLN A 30 10.87 -8.40 -4.21
CA GLN A 30 10.97 -9.30 -5.36
C GLN A 30 11.43 -8.56 -6.61
N GLY A 31 10.86 -7.40 -6.91
CA GLY A 31 11.19 -6.61 -8.10
C GLY A 31 12.62 -6.08 -8.06
N LEU A 32 13.03 -5.49 -6.94
CA LEU A 32 14.41 -5.00 -6.76
C LEU A 32 15.44 -6.14 -6.86
N ARG A 33 15.13 -7.32 -6.29
CA ARG A 33 16.02 -8.50 -6.39
C ARG A 33 16.11 -9.02 -7.81
N ARG A 34 15.04 -9.00 -8.61
CA ARG A 34 15.08 -9.35 -10.05
C ARG A 34 15.98 -8.40 -10.85
N GLN A 35 16.07 -7.13 -10.43
CA GLN A 35 16.96 -6.14 -11.03
C GLN A 35 18.41 -6.28 -10.55
N GLY A 36 18.72 -7.26 -9.69
CA GLY A 36 20.07 -7.48 -9.15
C GLY A 36 20.46 -6.54 -8.00
N LEU A 37 19.54 -5.68 -7.52
CA LEU A 37 19.80 -4.75 -6.44
C LEU A 37 19.84 -5.47 -5.09
N GLN A 38 20.71 -5.03 -4.18
CA GLN A 38 20.79 -5.58 -2.83
C GLN A 38 19.63 -5.03 -1.99
N VAL A 39 18.91 -5.92 -1.28
CA VAL A 39 17.75 -5.57 -0.47
C VAL A 39 17.92 -6.10 0.94
N ARG A 40 17.70 -5.24 1.92
CA ARG A 40 17.54 -5.60 3.33
C ARG A 40 16.07 -5.41 3.71
N ALA A 41 15.43 -6.44 4.25
CA ALA A 41 14.04 -6.40 4.70
C ALA A 41 13.99 -6.37 6.23
N LEU A 42 13.38 -5.32 6.80
CA LEU A 42 13.10 -5.26 8.23
C LEU A 42 11.76 -5.91 8.53
N VAL A 43 11.77 -6.94 9.36
CA VAL A 43 10.58 -7.68 9.78
C VAL A 43 10.45 -7.72 11.31
N ARG A 44 9.22 -7.83 11.83
CA ARG A 44 9.00 -7.87 13.29
C ARG A 44 9.26 -9.23 13.90
N ARG A 45 9.21 -10.31 13.12
CA ARG A 45 9.36 -11.71 13.57
C ARG A 45 10.10 -12.52 12.53
N ASP A 46 10.88 -13.46 12.99
CA ASP A 46 11.49 -14.47 12.13
C ASP A 46 10.53 -15.67 11.99
N ASP A 47 9.65 -15.58 11.01
CA ASP A 47 8.62 -16.56 10.69
C ASP A 47 8.71 -16.98 9.20
N ASP A 48 7.74 -17.78 8.72
CA ASP A 48 7.70 -18.25 7.33
C ASP A 48 7.74 -17.12 6.30
N ARG A 49 7.20 -15.93 6.65
CA ARG A 49 7.25 -14.76 5.79
C ARG A 49 8.67 -14.21 5.68
N ALA A 50 9.42 -14.21 6.77
CA ALA A 50 10.84 -13.87 6.78
C ALA A 50 11.66 -14.87 5.95
N GLN A 51 11.36 -16.17 6.06
CA GLN A 51 12.00 -17.21 5.24
C GLN A 51 11.70 -17.01 3.75
N ALA A 52 10.46 -16.67 3.40
CA ALA A 52 10.11 -16.35 2.01
C ALA A 52 10.92 -15.16 1.45
N LEU A 53 11.19 -14.12 2.25
CA LEU A 53 12.03 -13.00 1.85
C LEU A 53 13.49 -13.42 1.65
N ARG A 54 14.04 -14.27 2.53
CA ARG A 54 15.38 -14.85 2.35
C ARG A 54 15.47 -15.69 1.08
N ALA A 55 14.43 -16.47 0.77
CA ALA A 55 14.38 -17.26 -0.45
C ALA A 55 14.37 -16.39 -1.73
N MET A 56 13.90 -15.12 -1.65
CA MET A 56 14.02 -14.13 -2.72
C MET A 56 15.43 -13.51 -2.79
N GLY A 57 16.34 -13.85 -1.89
CA GLY A 57 17.70 -13.31 -1.82
C GLY A 57 17.82 -11.99 -1.06
N ALA A 58 16.84 -11.61 -0.26
CA ALA A 58 16.94 -10.46 0.62
C ALA A 58 17.69 -10.82 1.92
N GLU A 59 18.48 -9.88 2.42
CA GLU A 59 18.95 -9.90 3.80
C GLU A 59 17.75 -9.59 4.71
N VAL A 60 17.53 -10.39 5.75
CA VAL A 60 16.42 -10.18 6.68
C VAL A 60 16.95 -9.81 8.06
N VAL A 61 16.52 -8.65 8.54
CA VAL A 61 16.80 -8.14 9.89
C VAL A 61 15.50 -8.15 10.70
N VAL A 62 15.57 -8.64 11.94
CA VAL A 62 14.42 -8.62 12.86
C VAL A 62 14.51 -7.39 13.75
N GLY A 63 13.43 -6.61 13.82
CA GLY A 63 13.38 -5.41 14.65
C GLY A 63 12.00 -4.77 14.65
N ASP A 64 11.84 -3.76 15.50
CA ASP A 64 10.61 -2.99 15.68
C ASP A 64 10.83 -1.53 15.27
N LEU A 65 10.05 -1.04 14.32
CA LEU A 65 10.12 0.33 13.83
C LEU A 65 9.85 1.39 14.91
N THR A 66 9.26 1.01 16.04
CA THR A 66 9.06 1.91 17.19
C THR A 66 10.30 2.05 18.06
N ARG A 67 11.37 1.29 17.80
CA ARG A 67 12.62 1.28 18.55
C ARG A 67 13.75 1.86 17.71
N ALA A 68 14.26 3.02 18.12
CA ALA A 68 15.30 3.74 17.38
C ALA A 68 16.55 2.88 17.12
N ARG A 69 16.93 2.01 18.07
CA ARG A 69 18.09 1.13 17.91
C ARG A 69 17.88 0.12 16.78
N ASP A 70 16.72 -0.53 16.74
CA ASP A 70 16.40 -1.53 15.72
C ASP A 70 16.38 -0.89 14.32
N VAL A 71 15.86 0.35 14.22
CA VAL A 71 15.85 1.12 12.97
C VAL A 71 17.28 1.51 12.56
N ALA A 72 18.13 1.94 13.50
CA ALA A 72 19.50 2.30 13.22
C ALA A 72 20.32 1.10 12.72
N ASP A 73 20.17 -0.05 13.40
CA ASP A 73 20.83 -1.29 13.00
C ASP A 73 20.37 -1.78 11.62
N ALA A 74 19.07 -1.60 11.29
CA ALA A 74 18.54 -1.94 9.97
C ALA A 74 19.00 -0.98 8.86
N LEU A 75 19.18 0.30 9.16
CA LEU A 75 19.64 1.33 8.21
C LEU A 75 21.15 1.29 7.95
N ASP A 76 21.93 0.71 8.84
CA ASP A 76 23.39 0.72 8.74
C ASP A 76 23.87 0.18 7.39
N GLY A 77 24.67 0.97 6.68
CA GLY A 77 25.16 0.67 5.33
C GLY A 77 24.13 0.84 4.20
N CYS A 78 22.85 1.11 4.47
CA CYS A 78 21.84 1.29 3.43
C CYS A 78 21.95 2.65 2.72
N GLY A 79 21.69 2.67 1.40
CA GLY A 79 21.68 3.90 0.61
C GLY A 79 20.30 4.47 0.37
N ARG A 80 19.27 3.65 0.38
CA ARG A 80 17.89 4.03 0.07
C ARG A 80 16.94 3.26 0.97
N MET A 81 15.73 3.79 1.17
CA MET A 81 14.73 3.03 1.90
C MET A 81 13.31 3.23 1.37
N TYR A 82 12.50 2.20 1.54
CA TYR A 82 11.06 2.24 1.43
C TYR A 82 10.43 2.07 2.82
N PHE A 83 9.63 3.07 3.22
CA PHE A 83 8.81 2.98 4.41
C PHE A 83 7.39 2.60 4.05
N GLY A 84 7.01 1.37 4.37
CA GLY A 84 5.65 0.86 4.31
C GLY A 84 5.30 0.15 5.60
N MET A 85 4.08 0.39 6.09
CA MET A 85 3.58 -0.25 7.31
C MET A 85 2.07 -0.44 7.19
N ALA A 86 1.58 -1.60 7.65
CA ALA A 86 0.16 -1.86 7.75
C ALA A 86 -0.53 -0.88 8.70
N VAL A 87 -1.87 -0.72 8.54
CA VAL A 87 -2.71 0.05 9.47
C VAL A 87 -2.44 -0.40 10.90
N SER A 88 -2.06 0.54 11.77
CA SER A 88 -1.62 0.24 13.12
C SER A 88 -1.78 1.43 14.06
N ALA A 89 -2.15 1.16 15.30
CA ALA A 89 -2.15 2.17 16.37
C ALA A 89 -0.75 2.76 16.63
N GLN A 90 0.31 2.05 16.25
CA GLN A 90 1.72 2.47 16.42
C GLN A 90 2.30 3.15 15.17
N TYR A 91 1.49 3.40 14.13
CA TYR A 91 1.97 3.89 12.84
C TYR A 91 2.76 5.21 12.96
N LEU A 92 2.19 6.21 13.65
CA LEU A 92 2.83 7.52 13.83
C LEU A 92 4.16 7.39 14.57
N LEU A 93 4.20 6.64 15.68
CA LEU A 93 5.43 6.43 16.46
C LEU A 93 6.51 5.75 15.59
N ALA A 94 6.16 4.69 14.87
CA ALA A 94 7.09 3.98 13.99
C ALA A 94 7.64 4.90 12.89
N ALA A 95 6.79 5.66 12.24
CA ALA A 95 7.19 6.54 11.15
C ALA A 95 8.07 7.69 11.62
N VAL A 96 7.71 8.35 12.73
CA VAL A 96 8.51 9.46 13.29
C VAL A 96 9.86 8.93 13.82
N THR A 97 9.89 7.78 14.49
CA THR A 97 11.14 7.14 14.92
C THR A 97 12.03 6.86 13.71
N THR A 98 11.46 6.29 12.64
CA THR A 98 12.20 5.98 11.42
C THR A 98 12.75 7.26 10.76
N ALA A 99 11.95 8.31 10.65
CA ALA A 99 12.36 9.59 10.09
C ALA A 99 13.49 10.23 10.91
N ALA A 100 13.39 10.24 12.25
CA ALA A 100 14.40 10.79 13.13
C ALA A 100 15.74 10.03 13.02
N VAL A 101 15.70 8.70 13.00
CA VAL A 101 16.90 7.87 12.85
C VAL A 101 17.50 8.05 11.45
N ALA A 102 16.67 8.04 10.39
CA ALA A 102 17.14 8.25 9.02
C ALA A 102 17.82 9.62 8.84
N ARG A 103 17.26 10.67 9.45
CA ARG A 103 17.88 12.00 9.46
C ARG A 103 19.23 11.99 10.19
N ALA A 104 19.30 11.37 11.38
CA ALA A 104 20.56 11.25 12.12
C ALA A 104 21.61 10.40 11.39
N TYR A 105 21.18 9.38 10.67
CA TYR A 105 22.04 8.56 9.82
C TYR A 105 22.67 9.39 8.68
N GLY A 106 21.91 10.30 8.03
CA GLY A 106 22.41 11.26 7.05
C GLY A 106 22.92 10.65 5.72
N GLY A 107 22.82 9.35 5.57
CA GLY A 107 23.41 8.61 4.44
C GLY A 107 22.44 8.20 3.33
N LEU A 108 21.14 8.54 3.43
CA LEU A 108 20.14 8.15 2.44
C LEU A 108 20.18 9.02 1.19
N GLU A 109 20.10 8.37 0.03
CA GLU A 109 19.85 8.98 -1.29
C GLU A 109 18.37 9.14 -1.58
N ALA A 110 17.52 8.31 -0.97
CA ALA A 110 16.06 8.38 -1.08
C ALA A 110 15.37 7.75 0.13
N PHE A 111 14.26 8.37 0.52
CA PHE A 111 13.28 7.88 1.48
C PHE A 111 11.92 7.84 0.79
N VAL A 112 11.47 6.67 0.33
CA VAL A 112 10.16 6.51 -0.31
C VAL A 112 9.11 6.18 0.75
N ASN A 113 8.17 7.10 0.96
CA ASN A 113 7.10 6.94 1.94
C ASN A 113 5.80 6.44 1.28
N MET A 114 5.24 5.36 1.81
CA MET A 114 3.90 4.89 1.44
C MET A 114 2.85 5.62 2.28
N SER A 115 2.15 6.55 1.64
CA SER A 115 1.04 7.30 2.19
C SER A 115 -0.31 6.80 1.63
N GLN A 116 -1.31 7.66 1.49
CA GLN A 116 -2.61 7.40 0.87
C GLN A 116 -3.14 8.62 0.13
N LEU A 117 -3.92 8.40 -0.92
CA LEU A 117 -4.52 9.45 -1.74
C LEU A 117 -5.41 10.41 -0.93
N THR A 118 -6.16 9.89 0.04
CA THR A 118 -7.06 10.68 0.91
C THR A 118 -6.33 11.84 1.61
N VAL A 119 -5.04 11.68 1.90
CA VAL A 119 -4.21 12.68 2.60
C VAL A 119 -4.09 13.98 1.80
N SER A 120 -4.15 13.94 0.47
CA SER A 120 -4.01 15.12 -0.38
C SER A 120 -5.13 16.16 -0.23
N GLU A 121 -6.28 15.76 0.33
CA GLU A 121 -7.41 16.65 0.61
C GLU A 121 -7.57 16.94 2.11
N MET A 122 -6.56 16.64 2.92
CA MET A 122 -6.55 16.89 4.36
C MET A 122 -5.74 18.13 4.72
N ASP A 123 -6.14 18.77 5.80
CA ASP A 123 -5.44 19.87 6.45
C ASP A 123 -5.28 19.63 7.96
N ALA A 124 -4.73 20.61 8.68
CA ALA A 124 -4.51 20.52 10.13
C ALA A 124 -5.80 20.34 10.94
N THR A 125 -6.94 20.74 10.40
CA THR A 125 -8.26 20.73 11.07
C THR A 125 -9.19 19.62 10.60
N SER A 126 -8.78 18.86 9.59
CA SER A 126 -9.56 17.73 9.05
C SER A 126 -9.90 16.70 10.12
N GLY A 127 -11.17 16.28 10.19
CA GLY A 127 -11.70 15.41 11.25
C GLY A 127 -12.69 14.34 10.79
N SER A 128 -13.00 14.28 9.48
CA SER A 128 -13.87 13.24 8.90
C SER A 128 -13.15 11.95 8.56
N GLU A 129 -11.84 11.99 8.51
CA GLU A 129 -10.95 10.92 8.14
C GLU A 129 -10.69 9.97 9.33
N SER A 130 -10.15 8.78 9.01
CA SER A 130 -9.79 7.80 10.02
C SER A 130 -8.55 8.22 10.83
N HIS A 131 -8.34 7.58 11.98
CA HIS A 131 -7.09 7.73 12.74
C HIS A 131 -5.87 7.42 11.90
N GLN A 132 -5.94 6.41 11.02
CA GLN A 132 -4.83 6.05 10.13
C GLN A 132 -4.54 7.15 9.10
N HIS A 133 -5.57 7.74 8.45
CA HIS A 133 -5.40 8.87 7.54
C HIS A 133 -4.75 10.07 8.26
N ARG A 134 -5.22 10.37 9.48
CA ARG A 134 -4.66 11.44 10.29
C ARG A 134 -3.17 11.21 10.61
N GLN A 135 -2.81 9.99 10.98
CA GLN A 135 -1.42 9.63 11.25
C GLN A 135 -0.57 9.77 9.98
N GLN A 136 -1.05 9.33 8.84
CA GLN A 136 -0.34 9.44 7.56
C GLN A 136 -0.16 10.92 7.14
N TRP A 137 -1.18 11.76 7.32
CA TRP A 137 -1.05 13.18 7.07
C TRP A 137 0.03 13.82 7.97
N LEU A 138 0.03 13.51 9.27
CA LEU A 138 1.06 13.98 10.21
C LEU A 138 2.46 13.48 9.84
N VAL A 139 2.58 12.25 9.37
CA VAL A 139 3.87 11.70 8.92
C VAL A 139 4.39 12.45 7.70
N GLU A 140 3.54 12.79 6.74
CA GLU A 140 3.97 13.62 5.61
C GLU A 140 4.50 14.98 6.07
N GLN A 141 3.81 15.65 7.03
CA GLN A 141 4.32 16.91 7.58
C GLN A 141 5.71 16.74 8.25
N VAL A 142 5.88 15.68 9.05
CA VAL A 142 7.18 15.39 9.70
C VAL A 142 8.27 15.13 8.65
N LEU A 143 7.96 14.39 7.61
CA LEU A 143 8.91 14.11 6.52
C LEU A 143 9.26 15.37 5.75
N ASP A 144 8.30 16.25 5.48
CA ASP A 144 8.54 17.54 4.81
C ASP A 144 9.47 18.46 5.64
N TRP A 145 9.40 18.37 6.97
CA TRP A 145 10.28 19.16 7.89
C TRP A 145 11.64 18.47 8.15
N SER A 146 11.83 17.26 7.67
CA SER A 146 12.99 16.43 8.08
C SER A 146 14.27 16.67 7.30
N ASP A 147 14.24 17.42 6.21
CA ASP A 147 15.35 17.57 5.24
C ASP A 147 15.81 16.22 4.60
N LEU A 148 15.03 15.15 4.75
CA LEU A 148 15.31 13.88 4.08
C LEU A 148 14.99 13.96 2.58
N PRO A 149 15.67 13.18 1.75
CA PRO A 149 15.36 13.07 0.31
C PRO A 149 14.07 12.24 0.09
N VAL A 150 12.93 12.82 0.40
CA VAL A 150 11.64 12.14 0.44
C VAL A 150 10.98 12.05 -0.93
N VAL A 151 10.34 10.92 -1.20
CA VAL A 151 9.35 10.74 -2.26
C VAL A 151 8.06 10.23 -1.61
N GLN A 152 6.95 10.95 -1.82
CA GLN A 152 5.64 10.55 -1.30
C GLN A 152 4.90 9.72 -2.36
N VAL A 153 4.42 8.54 -2.00
CA VAL A 153 3.57 7.71 -2.85
C VAL A 153 2.19 7.63 -2.21
N ARG A 154 1.18 8.16 -2.89
CA ARG A 154 -0.20 8.27 -2.42
C ARG A 154 -1.15 7.41 -3.26
N PRO A 155 -1.23 6.11 -3.03
CA PRO A 155 -2.19 5.27 -3.74
C PRO A 155 -3.62 5.49 -3.24
N THR A 156 -4.58 5.24 -4.13
CA THR A 156 -5.99 5.03 -3.80
C THR A 156 -6.20 3.68 -3.09
N ALA A 157 -7.45 3.26 -2.92
CA ALA A 157 -7.77 1.97 -2.31
C ALA A 157 -7.19 0.80 -3.12
N PHE A 158 -6.44 -0.09 -2.45
CA PHE A 158 -5.94 -1.32 -3.07
C PHE A 158 -7.06 -2.32 -3.31
N MET A 159 -7.03 -3.01 -4.44
CA MET A 159 -7.95 -4.12 -4.73
C MET A 159 -7.75 -5.32 -3.77
N GLU A 160 -6.62 -5.40 -3.08
CA GLU A 160 -6.27 -6.44 -2.12
C GLU A 160 -6.62 -6.09 -0.66
N ASN A 161 -7.18 -4.90 -0.39
CA ASN A 161 -7.49 -4.51 0.99
C ASN A 161 -8.80 -5.16 1.52
N PRO A 162 -9.07 -5.13 2.84
CA PRO A 162 -10.27 -5.72 3.42
C PRO A 162 -11.59 -5.17 2.86
N LEU A 163 -11.62 -3.91 2.36
CA LEU A 163 -12.78 -3.35 1.68
C LEU A 163 -13.17 -4.20 0.46
N PHE A 164 -12.20 -4.57 -0.38
CA PHE A 164 -12.43 -5.41 -1.55
C PHE A 164 -12.64 -6.89 -1.20
N GLN A 165 -12.16 -7.36 -0.05
CA GLN A 165 -12.49 -8.72 0.42
C GLN A 165 -13.99 -8.89 0.64
N THR A 166 -14.72 -7.84 1.06
CA THR A 166 -16.19 -7.91 1.14
C THR A 166 -16.83 -8.08 -0.24
N VAL A 167 -16.25 -7.50 -1.30
CA VAL A 167 -16.69 -7.70 -2.69
C VAL A 167 -16.54 -9.15 -3.12
N PHE A 168 -15.34 -9.71 -2.90
CA PHE A 168 -15.08 -11.10 -3.32
C PHE A 168 -16.06 -12.05 -2.64
N SER A 169 -16.26 -11.87 -1.32
CA SER A 169 -17.18 -12.69 -0.53
C SER A 169 -18.62 -12.54 -1.01
N SER A 170 -19.10 -11.31 -1.26
CA SER A 170 -20.48 -11.06 -1.70
C SER A 170 -20.74 -11.55 -3.13
N ILE A 171 -19.79 -11.40 -4.05
CA ILE A 171 -19.89 -11.95 -5.40
C ILE A 171 -19.92 -13.49 -5.38
N ALA A 172 -19.11 -14.12 -4.54
CA ALA A 172 -19.10 -15.57 -4.41
C ALA A 172 -20.40 -16.12 -3.83
N LYS A 173 -21.00 -15.40 -2.88
CA LYS A 173 -22.21 -15.82 -2.16
C LYS A 173 -23.50 -15.45 -2.91
N ASP A 174 -23.60 -14.19 -3.35
CA ASP A 174 -24.85 -13.56 -3.77
C ASP A 174 -24.84 -13.17 -5.26
N GLY A 175 -23.71 -13.34 -5.97
CA GLY A 175 -23.55 -12.92 -7.36
C GLY A 175 -23.57 -11.39 -7.54
N ALA A 176 -23.37 -10.62 -6.49
CA ALA A 176 -23.43 -9.16 -6.54
C ALA A 176 -22.42 -8.51 -5.59
N ILE A 177 -21.94 -7.33 -5.97
CA ILE A 177 -21.20 -6.43 -5.08
C ILE A 177 -22.20 -5.84 -4.08
N ARG A 178 -21.91 -5.96 -2.80
CA ARG A 178 -22.68 -5.34 -1.72
C ARG A 178 -21.84 -4.25 -1.07
N TRP A 179 -22.06 -2.99 -1.44
CA TRP A 179 -21.38 -1.82 -0.87
C TRP A 179 -22.34 -0.67 -0.60
N PRO A 180 -22.03 0.18 0.40
CA PRO A 180 -22.85 1.34 0.77
C PRO A 180 -22.37 2.61 0.02
N PHE A 181 -22.16 2.55 -1.30
CA PHE A 181 -21.54 3.65 -2.04
C PHE A 181 -22.52 4.42 -2.93
N GLY A 182 -23.76 3.96 -3.07
CA GLY A 182 -24.74 4.62 -3.92
C GLY A 182 -24.23 4.76 -5.36
N LYS A 183 -24.18 6.00 -5.83
CA LYS A 183 -23.67 6.36 -7.16
C LYS A 183 -22.23 6.90 -7.14
N ALA A 184 -21.56 6.83 -6.01
CA ALA A 184 -20.18 7.31 -5.89
C ALA A 184 -19.24 6.48 -6.77
N LYS A 185 -18.17 7.15 -7.21
CA LYS A 185 -17.15 6.52 -8.05
C LYS A 185 -15.91 6.19 -7.24
N THR A 186 -15.13 5.27 -7.77
CA THR A 186 -13.84 4.87 -7.21
C THR A 186 -12.88 4.46 -8.34
N SER A 187 -11.59 4.58 -8.07
CA SER A 187 -10.50 4.25 -9.00
C SER A 187 -9.49 3.29 -8.34
N PRO A 188 -9.91 2.06 -7.97
CA PRO A 188 -9.04 1.14 -7.22
C PRO A 188 -7.81 0.75 -8.04
N ILE A 189 -6.70 0.49 -7.32
CA ILE A 189 -5.40 0.14 -7.91
C ILE A 189 -4.91 -1.21 -7.38
N ALA A 190 -4.20 -1.97 -8.20
CA ALA A 190 -3.53 -3.19 -7.75
C ALA A 190 -2.25 -2.85 -6.97
N ALA A 191 -2.03 -3.54 -5.85
CA ALA A 191 -0.82 -3.36 -5.03
C ALA A 191 0.47 -3.65 -5.82
N GLY A 192 0.41 -4.55 -6.81
CA GLY A 192 1.53 -4.84 -7.71
C GLY A 192 1.93 -3.67 -8.60
N ASP A 193 0.97 -2.84 -9.03
CA ASP A 193 1.27 -1.63 -9.79
C ASP A 193 1.94 -0.57 -8.91
N VAL A 194 1.46 -0.40 -7.68
CA VAL A 194 2.09 0.48 -6.69
C VAL A 194 3.52 0.02 -6.37
N ALA A 195 3.73 -1.30 -6.23
CA ALA A 195 5.07 -1.86 -6.03
C ALA A 195 6.00 -1.51 -7.20
N SER A 196 5.53 -1.61 -8.45
CA SER A 196 6.33 -1.25 -9.63
C SER A 196 6.77 0.22 -9.62
N VAL A 197 5.90 1.14 -9.19
CA VAL A 197 6.27 2.56 -9.02
C VAL A 197 7.37 2.72 -7.96
N VAL A 198 7.24 2.05 -6.82
CA VAL A 198 8.25 2.11 -5.74
C VAL A 198 9.57 1.51 -6.21
N GLU A 199 9.54 0.42 -6.97
CA GLU A 199 10.73 -0.23 -7.56
C GLU A 199 11.50 0.71 -8.48
N GLU A 200 10.80 1.37 -9.42
CA GLU A 200 11.41 2.34 -10.35
C GLU A 200 12.03 3.52 -9.61
N ILE A 201 11.32 4.09 -8.63
CA ILE A 201 11.83 5.19 -7.80
C ILE A 201 13.08 4.76 -7.04
N LEU A 202 13.09 3.58 -6.45
CA LEU A 202 14.24 3.08 -5.68
C LEU A 202 15.41 2.66 -6.57
N ALA A 203 15.17 2.27 -7.81
CA ALA A 203 16.22 1.91 -8.76
C ALA A 203 16.99 3.15 -9.25
N ASP A 204 16.31 4.26 -9.54
CA ASP A 204 16.90 5.53 -9.97
C ASP A 204 16.21 6.73 -9.29
N PRO A 205 16.54 7.07 -8.02
CA PRO A 205 15.78 8.02 -7.24
C PRO A 205 15.98 9.49 -7.62
N ALA A 206 17.09 9.84 -8.28
CA ALA A 206 17.54 11.24 -8.41
C ALA A 206 16.44 12.18 -8.97
N ARG A 207 15.70 11.74 -9.99
CA ARG A 207 14.64 12.52 -10.64
C ARG A 207 13.32 12.57 -9.84
N HIS A 208 13.20 11.80 -8.78
CA HIS A 208 11.97 11.63 -8.00
C HIS A 208 11.99 12.35 -6.66
N ILE A 209 13.17 12.78 -6.18
CA ILE A 209 13.28 13.43 -4.88
C ILE A 209 12.43 14.69 -4.80
N GLY A 210 11.66 14.83 -3.71
CA GLY A 210 10.72 15.93 -3.48
C GLY A 210 9.40 15.79 -4.24
N ARG A 211 9.19 14.69 -4.98
CA ARG A 211 7.96 14.46 -5.75
C ARG A 211 6.90 13.77 -4.91
N ILE A 212 5.65 14.03 -5.27
CA ILE A 212 4.45 13.35 -4.75
C ILE A 212 3.78 12.67 -5.92
N TYR A 213 3.58 11.35 -5.83
CA TYR A 213 2.90 10.56 -6.86
C TYR A 213 1.56 10.06 -6.35
N GLU A 214 0.48 10.59 -6.89
CA GLU A 214 -0.87 10.06 -6.68
C GLU A 214 -1.09 8.89 -7.66
N LEU A 215 -1.48 7.74 -7.11
CA LEU A 215 -1.61 6.51 -7.88
C LEU A 215 -3.05 6.01 -7.83
N THR A 216 -3.69 5.95 -9.00
CA THR A 216 -5.05 5.42 -9.16
C THR A 216 -5.08 4.30 -10.19
N GLY A 217 -6.16 3.54 -10.19
CA GLY A 217 -6.51 2.70 -11.34
C GLY A 217 -6.74 3.56 -12.59
N PRO A 218 -6.84 2.93 -13.76
CA PRO A 218 -6.89 3.64 -15.04
C PRO A 218 -8.18 4.45 -15.26
N ARG A 219 -9.21 4.21 -14.45
CA ARG A 219 -10.52 4.87 -14.54
C ARG A 219 -11.14 5.07 -13.17
N SER A 220 -11.77 6.21 -12.95
CA SER A 220 -12.75 6.41 -11.88
C SER A 220 -14.14 6.07 -12.40
N GLN A 221 -14.82 5.11 -11.79
CA GLN A 221 -16.11 4.59 -12.26
C GLN A 221 -17.04 4.25 -11.09
N ASP A 222 -18.34 4.30 -11.33
CA ASP A 222 -19.33 3.88 -10.34
C ASP A 222 -19.35 2.36 -10.18
N ILE A 223 -20.05 1.90 -9.13
CA ILE A 223 -20.01 0.47 -8.78
C ILE A 223 -20.78 -0.39 -9.77
N THR A 224 -21.75 0.18 -10.50
CA THR A 224 -22.44 -0.53 -11.58
C THR A 224 -21.50 -0.82 -12.75
N ALA A 225 -20.68 0.17 -13.15
CA ALA A 225 -19.67 -0.02 -14.18
C ALA A 225 -18.56 -0.98 -13.71
N LEU A 226 -18.18 -0.91 -12.42
CA LEU A 226 -17.24 -1.85 -11.82
C LEU A 226 -17.77 -3.29 -11.87
N ALA A 227 -19.06 -3.50 -11.52
CA ALA A 227 -19.72 -4.79 -11.60
C ALA A 227 -19.80 -5.35 -13.03
N ALA A 228 -20.04 -4.49 -14.04
CA ALA A 228 -20.01 -4.86 -15.43
C ALA A 228 -18.62 -5.32 -15.87
N GLU A 229 -17.58 -4.60 -15.48
CA GLU A 229 -16.18 -4.96 -15.79
C GLU A 229 -15.78 -6.32 -15.15
N ILE A 230 -16.23 -6.57 -13.91
CA ILE A 230 -16.03 -7.85 -13.23
C ILE A 230 -16.85 -8.96 -13.93
N SER A 231 -18.08 -8.68 -14.36
CA SER A 231 -18.92 -9.63 -15.10
C SER A 231 -18.24 -10.12 -16.36
N ASP A 232 -17.71 -9.19 -17.15
CA ASP A 232 -16.99 -9.51 -18.39
C ASP A 232 -15.75 -10.36 -18.12
N ALA A 233 -15.00 -10.04 -17.08
CA ALA A 233 -13.79 -10.78 -16.71
C ALA A 233 -14.08 -12.20 -16.19
N LEU A 234 -15.20 -12.38 -15.47
CA LEU A 234 -15.61 -13.67 -14.92
C LEU A 234 -16.49 -14.50 -15.87
N HIS A 235 -16.90 -13.93 -17.02
CA HIS A 235 -17.86 -14.54 -17.96
C HIS A 235 -19.18 -14.96 -17.29
N ARG A 236 -19.63 -14.21 -16.29
CA ARG A 236 -20.92 -14.40 -15.60
C ARG A 236 -21.45 -13.07 -15.08
N THR A 237 -22.77 -12.93 -14.97
CA THR A 237 -23.39 -11.72 -14.46
C THR A 237 -23.01 -11.47 -13.00
N VAL A 238 -22.52 -10.27 -12.71
CA VAL A 238 -22.32 -9.74 -11.36
C VAL A 238 -23.14 -8.47 -11.24
N GLY A 239 -24.02 -8.42 -10.23
CA GLY A 239 -24.84 -7.26 -9.96
C GLY A 239 -24.18 -6.27 -8.98
N TYR A 240 -24.89 -5.14 -8.73
CA TYR A 240 -24.58 -4.23 -7.62
C TYR A 240 -25.81 -4.04 -6.77
N THR A 241 -25.65 -4.19 -5.47
CA THR A 241 -26.66 -3.89 -4.46
C THR A 241 -26.13 -2.81 -3.54
N ASP A 242 -26.73 -1.61 -3.62
CA ASP A 242 -26.45 -0.54 -2.66
C ASP A 242 -27.17 -0.88 -1.34
N VAL A 243 -26.38 -1.03 -0.28
CA VAL A 243 -26.89 -1.41 1.05
C VAL A 243 -26.68 -0.29 2.05
N PRO A 244 -27.53 -0.16 3.09
CA PRO A 244 -27.28 0.79 4.16
C PRO A 244 -25.92 0.55 4.82
N LEU A 245 -25.19 1.63 5.14
CA LEU A 245 -23.86 1.54 5.75
C LEU A 245 -23.83 0.63 6.99
N GLN A 246 -24.82 0.78 7.89
CA GLN A 246 -24.86 -0.03 9.12
C GLN A 246 -25.05 -1.52 8.80
N GLU A 247 -25.91 -1.85 7.85
CA GLU A 247 -26.11 -3.24 7.41
C GLU A 247 -24.81 -3.83 6.88
N TRP A 248 -24.06 -3.07 6.06
CA TRP A 248 -22.78 -3.51 5.53
C TRP A 248 -21.71 -3.67 6.63
N LEU A 249 -21.68 -2.75 7.61
CA LEU A 249 -20.76 -2.85 8.74
C LEU A 249 -21.01 -4.13 9.57
N ASP A 250 -22.29 -4.48 9.80
CA ASP A 250 -22.65 -5.62 10.64
C ASP A 250 -22.50 -6.97 9.89
N ASN A 251 -22.97 -7.03 8.63
CA ASN A 251 -23.15 -8.28 7.90
C ASN A 251 -22.02 -8.61 6.90
N ASP A 252 -21.26 -7.60 6.48
CA ASP A 252 -20.17 -7.79 5.51
C ASP A 252 -18.81 -7.53 6.18
N LEU A 253 -18.49 -6.29 6.57
CA LEU A 253 -17.20 -5.95 7.16
C LEU A 253 -16.95 -6.62 8.51
N GLY A 254 -17.96 -6.67 9.38
CA GLY A 254 -17.87 -7.25 10.73
C GLY A 254 -17.54 -8.73 10.73
N THR A 255 -17.90 -9.45 9.65
CA THR A 255 -17.60 -10.87 9.50
C THR A 255 -16.13 -11.18 9.29
N LEU A 256 -15.30 -10.18 8.92
CA LEU A 256 -13.88 -10.36 8.65
C LEU A 256 -13.02 -10.45 9.92
N GLY A 257 -13.58 -10.19 11.11
CA GLY A 257 -12.85 -10.28 12.39
C GLY A 257 -11.62 -9.34 12.47
N LEU A 258 -11.72 -8.14 11.88
CA LEU A 258 -10.64 -7.18 11.84
C LEU A 258 -10.34 -6.57 13.21
N PRO A 259 -9.09 -6.25 13.54
CA PRO A 259 -8.77 -5.44 14.71
C PRO A 259 -9.48 -4.08 14.67
N ASP A 260 -9.85 -3.53 15.83
CA ASP A 260 -10.67 -2.30 15.96
C ASP A 260 -10.14 -1.13 15.12
N HIS A 261 -8.83 -0.89 15.14
CA HIS A 261 -8.21 0.21 14.39
C HIS A 261 -8.29 0.00 12.87
N VAL A 262 -8.24 -1.25 12.39
CA VAL A 262 -8.44 -1.59 10.97
C VAL A 262 -9.92 -1.46 10.62
N PHE A 263 -10.81 -1.99 11.45
CA PHE A 263 -12.26 -1.85 11.26
C PHE A 263 -12.67 -0.37 11.17
N GLN A 264 -12.21 0.48 12.10
CA GLN A 264 -12.45 1.92 12.08
C GLN A 264 -11.94 2.58 10.80
N HIS A 265 -10.75 2.19 10.33
CA HIS A 265 -10.18 2.71 9.10
C HIS A 265 -11.02 2.34 7.87
N ILE A 266 -11.34 1.06 7.70
CA ILE A 266 -12.14 0.58 6.56
C ILE A 266 -13.57 1.13 6.59
N SER A 267 -14.19 1.22 7.77
CA SER A 267 -15.52 1.85 7.93
C SER A 267 -15.51 3.33 7.51
N THR A 268 -14.42 4.04 7.84
CA THR A 268 -14.24 5.43 7.41
C THR A 268 -13.99 5.52 5.90
N MET A 269 -13.19 4.61 5.33
CA MET A 269 -13.00 4.54 3.88
C MET A 269 -14.34 4.37 3.14
N ALA A 270 -15.24 3.51 3.64
CA ALA A 270 -16.55 3.32 3.04
C ALA A 270 -17.39 4.61 3.07
N ARG A 271 -17.40 5.34 4.18
CA ARG A 271 -18.08 6.65 4.26
C ARG A 271 -17.48 7.68 3.30
N LEU A 272 -16.17 7.73 3.19
CA LEU A 272 -15.47 8.64 2.29
C LEU A 272 -15.71 8.29 0.81
N HIS A 273 -15.85 6.99 0.48
CA HIS A 273 -16.28 6.56 -0.86
C HIS A 273 -17.68 7.08 -1.17
N ALA A 274 -18.65 6.84 -0.27
CA ALA A 274 -20.02 7.34 -0.43
C ALA A 274 -20.08 8.87 -0.57
N ALA A 275 -19.14 9.58 0.05
CA ALA A 275 -18.99 11.05 -0.05
C ALA A 275 -18.22 11.51 -1.31
N GLY A 276 -17.81 10.59 -2.20
CA GLY A 276 -17.13 10.91 -3.46
C GLY A 276 -15.63 11.23 -3.34
N ARG A 277 -15.00 11.04 -2.16
CA ARG A 277 -13.57 11.34 -1.92
C ARG A 277 -12.62 10.45 -2.72
N TYR A 278 -13.12 9.37 -3.31
CA TYR A 278 -12.34 8.44 -4.16
C TYR A 278 -12.68 8.56 -5.64
N ASP A 279 -13.51 9.56 -6.04
CA ASP A 279 -13.71 9.91 -7.46
C ASP A 279 -12.51 10.73 -7.96
N ARG A 280 -11.38 10.05 -8.09
CA ARG A 280 -10.07 10.63 -8.43
C ARG A 280 -9.43 9.85 -9.57
N GLN A 281 -8.71 10.56 -10.42
CA GLN A 281 -7.87 9.96 -11.45
C GLN A 281 -6.55 10.72 -11.51
N ALA A 282 -5.44 9.97 -11.54
CA ALA A 282 -4.09 10.50 -11.56
C ALA A 282 -3.20 9.65 -12.48
N ASP A 283 -2.21 10.29 -13.07
CA ASP A 283 -1.31 9.67 -14.06
C ASP A 283 0.04 9.22 -13.46
N GLY A 284 0.20 9.27 -12.13
CA GLY A 284 1.47 8.97 -11.45
C GLY A 284 2.06 7.60 -11.80
N MET A 285 1.20 6.60 -12.07
CA MET A 285 1.66 5.29 -12.54
C MET A 285 2.35 5.40 -13.91
N ALA A 286 1.72 6.05 -14.88
CA ALA A 286 2.28 6.22 -16.22
C ALA A 286 3.48 7.17 -16.22
N GLU A 287 3.47 8.21 -15.38
CA GLU A 287 4.59 9.15 -15.21
C GLU A 287 5.88 8.44 -14.77
N VAL A 288 5.78 7.52 -13.82
CA VAL A 288 6.96 6.84 -13.27
C VAL A 288 7.37 5.64 -14.12
N THR A 289 6.41 4.80 -14.54
CA THR A 289 6.70 3.49 -15.15
C THR A 289 6.57 3.47 -16.68
N GLY A 290 6.04 4.53 -17.28
CA GLY A 290 5.76 4.58 -18.72
C GLY A 290 4.55 3.74 -19.17
N ARG A 291 3.82 3.10 -18.26
CA ARG A 291 2.66 2.27 -18.57
C ARG A 291 1.45 2.62 -17.68
N PRO A 292 0.21 2.43 -18.14
CA PRO A 292 -0.97 2.64 -17.30
C PRO A 292 -1.07 1.56 -16.21
N ALA A 293 -1.82 1.86 -15.15
CA ALA A 293 -2.22 0.89 -14.15
C ALA A 293 -3.13 -0.20 -14.75
N ALA A 294 -3.08 -1.41 -14.17
CA ALA A 294 -4.00 -2.48 -14.54
C ALA A 294 -5.43 -2.15 -14.10
N GLY A 295 -6.41 -2.48 -14.94
CA GLY A 295 -7.83 -2.35 -14.63
C GLY A 295 -8.33 -3.45 -13.70
N VAL A 296 -9.57 -3.26 -13.21
CA VAL A 296 -10.23 -4.26 -12.36
C VAL A 296 -10.40 -5.59 -13.11
N ALA A 297 -10.74 -5.56 -14.38
CA ALA A 297 -10.81 -6.77 -15.19
C ALA A 297 -9.49 -7.57 -15.24
N ASP A 298 -8.36 -6.86 -15.33
CA ASP A 298 -7.05 -7.51 -15.34
C ASP A 298 -6.72 -8.14 -13.97
N PHE A 299 -7.09 -7.46 -12.89
CA PHE A 299 -6.97 -8.00 -11.54
C PHE A 299 -7.82 -9.26 -11.36
N VAL A 300 -9.08 -9.23 -11.81
CA VAL A 300 -10.00 -10.38 -11.74
C VAL A 300 -9.47 -11.57 -12.53
N ARG A 301 -9.01 -11.35 -13.78
CA ARG A 301 -8.43 -12.42 -14.61
C ARG A 301 -7.18 -13.06 -14.00
N LYS A 302 -6.40 -12.28 -13.23
CA LYS A 302 -5.18 -12.78 -12.56
C LYS A 302 -5.49 -13.53 -11.26
N ASN A 303 -6.66 -13.30 -10.65
CA ASN A 303 -7.04 -13.81 -9.34
C ASN A 303 -8.48 -14.39 -9.35
N PRO A 304 -8.84 -15.28 -10.29
CA PRO A 304 -10.21 -15.77 -10.42
C PRO A 304 -10.69 -16.56 -9.20
N GLU A 305 -9.77 -17.17 -8.46
CA GLU A 305 -10.05 -17.92 -7.24
C GLU A 305 -10.68 -17.09 -6.13
N LEU A 306 -10.38 -15.79 -6.06
CA LEU A 306 -10.97 -14.88 -5.07
C LEU A 306 -12.50 -14.76 -5.21
N PHE A 307 -13.04 -15.07 -6.40
CA PHE A 307 -14.46 -14.87 -6.76
C PHE A 307 -15.25 -16.18 -6.79
N THR A 308 -14.65 -17.32 -6.41
CA THR A 308 -15.29 -18.65 -6.51
C THR A 308 -15.79 -19.22 -5.17
N GLY A 309 -15.60 -18.50 -4.06
CA GLY A 309 -16.01 -18.96 -2.73
C GLY A 309 -15.13 -20.09 -2.14
N SER A 310 -14.09 -20.49 -2.83
CA SER A 310 -13.10 -21.45 -2.32
C SER A 310 -12.10 -20.72 -1.43
N THR A 311 -12.50 -20.45 -0.19
CA THR A 311 -11.58 -19.92 0.82
C THR A 311 -10.60 -21.00 1.21
N THR A 312 -9.46 -21.10 0.55
CA THR A 312 -8.29 -21.77 1.10
C THR A 312 -7.80 -20.91 2.29
N ARG A 313 -8.20 -21.29 3.50
CA ARG A 313 -7.56 -20.80 4.73
C ARG A 313 -6.13 -21.37 4.69
N GLY A 314 -5.17 -20.50 4.44
CA GLY A 314 -3.75 -20.73 4.62
C GLY A 314 -3.22 -19.88 5.77
#